data_67b23d1fae5ed3a1e8cf79ff59467aa7
#
_entry.id   67b23d1fae5ed3a1e8cf79ff59467aa7
#
_cell.length_a   1.000
_cell.length_b   1.000
_cell.length_c   1.000
_cell.angle_alpha   90.00
_cell.angle_beta   90.00
_cell.angle_gamma   90.00
#
_symmetry.space_group_name_H-M   'P 1'
#
loop_
_entity.id
_entity.type
_entity.pdbx_description
1 polymer ?
#
loop_
_entity_poly.entity_id
_entity_poly.type
_entity_poly.pdbx_seq_one_letter_code
_entity_poly.pdbx_strand_id
1 'polypeptide(L)'
;MRQINVGAMLDNACRLADRNVELAGIPESWRMTAAFAMNAGLRRIYAEKFPQLKRIEYRHYRPPWSPGAGWQIGQECWFVDSYWRLETGDGTLSPDTEGNGWRRLGMEEVVAVVAFDQPWEATQMDPAGVDKDAFAYRADPKYNPLAKPIEGCGWWEDGITLPTPAPKGVYVKFAPLPPRVSMEAWSDVAGYTAGAVVYDAAARGCWRAKCDIAAGTSENPNPAPSNAPLYWAAVTVAEAWEEYLVQLVAAALLTEDQGKYQTQAAADRAFDDLVERFGQGAGERKVRTGRFGR
;
A
#
# COMPACT_ATOMS: atom_id res chain seq x y z
N MET A 1 -8.70 11.25 3.83
CA MET A 1 -9.53 10.18 4.43
C MET A 1 -8.70 9.56 5.55
N ARG A 2 -9.27 9.40 6.75
CA ARG A 2 -8.58 8.76 7.88
C ARG A 2 -8.31 7.30 7.55
N GLN A 3 -7.16 6.80 7.98
CA GLN A 3 -6.73 5.41 7.78
C GLN A 3 -6.84 4.65 9.10
N ILE A 4 -7.27 3.41 9.02
CA ILE A 4 -7.36 2.49 10.16
C ILE A 4 -6.57 1.22 9.86
N ASN A 5 -5.93 0.64 10.87
CA ASN A 5 -5.23 -0.63 10.71
C ASN A 5 -6.25 -1.76 10.51
N VAL A 6 -6.00 -2.59 9.51
CA VAL A 6 -6.90 -3.73 9.17
C VAL A 6 -7.05 -4.70 10.33
N GLY A 7 -6.03 -4.87 11.17
CA GLY A 7 -6.12 -5.71 12.36
C GLY A 7 -7.16 -5.23 13.36
N ALA A 8 -7.34 -3.92 13.51
CA ALA A 8 -8.39 -3.36 14.36
C ALA A 8 -9.80 -3.67 13.82
N MET A 9 -9.98 -3.65 12.49
CA MET A 9 -11.24 -4.06 11.87
C MET A 9 -11.52 -5.54 12.07
N LEU A 10 -10.49 -6.40 11.97
CA LEU A 10 -10.61 -7.83 12.23
C LEU A 10 -11.02 -8.10 13.67
N ASP A 11 -10.43 -7.38 14.62
CA ASP A 11 -10.80 -7.47 16.05
C ASP A 11 -12.28 -7.07 16.25
N ASN A 12 -12.72 -5.97 15.64
CA ASN A 12 -14.11 -5.53 15.69
C ASN A 12 -15.08 -6.56 15.06
N ALA A 13 -14.68 -7.17 13.96
CA ALA A 13 -15.49 -8.23 13.31
C ALA A 13 -15.64 -9.47 14.20
N CYS A 14 -14.55 -9.88 14.87
CA CYS A 14 -14.58 -11.00 15.79
C CYS A 14 -15.50 -10.71 17.00
N ARG A 15 -15.45 -9.49 17.54
CA ARG A 15 -16.37 -9.07 18.63
C ARG A 15 -17.82 -9.02 18.19
N LEU A 16 -18.09 -8.65 16.95
CA LEU A 16 -19.45 -8.68 16.41
C LEU A 16 -19.97 -10.11 16.27
N ALA A 17 -19.09 -11.05 15.89
CA ALA A 17 -19.45 -12.46 15.78
C ALA A 17 -19.55 -13.15 17.15
N ASP A 18 -18.66 -12.81 18.11
CA ASP A 18 -18.69 -13.35 19.48
C ASP A 18 -18.14 -12.32 20.49
N ARG A 19 -18.98 -11.88 21.40
CA ARG A 19 -18.63 -10.90 22.43
C ARG A 19 -17.55 -11.37 23.40
N ASN A 20 -17.32 -12.67 23.53
CA ASN A 20 -16.33 -13.24 24.44
C ASN A 20 -14.89 -13.16 23.92
N VAL A 21 -14.69 -12.81 22.64
CA VAL A 21 -13.36 -12.68 22.01
C VAL A 21 -12.53 -11.51 22.61
N GLU A 22 -13.19 -10.53 23.25
CA GLU A 22 -12.50 -9.37 23.82
C GLU A 22 -11.38 -9.72 24.82
N LEU A 23 -11.53 -10.80 25.56
CA LEU A 23 -10.59 -11.19 26.62
C LEU A 23 -9.46 -12.10 26.14
N ALA A 24 -9.69 -12.88 25.10
CA ALA A 24 -8.77 -13.93 24.64
C ALA A 24 -8.07 -13.63 23.30
N GLY A 25 -8.43 -12.55 22.61
CA GLY A 25 -7.99 -12.27 21.25
C GLY A 25 -8.70 -13.14 20.21
N ILE A 26 -8.29 -13.02 18.95
CA ILE A 26 -8.94 -13.77 17.84
C ILE A 26 -8.58 -15.24 17.91
N PRO A 27 -9.57 -16.16 18.01
CA PRO A 27 -9.32 -17.59 18.00
C PRO A 27 -8.54 -18.03 16.77
N GLU A 28 -7.61 -18.96 16.93
CA GLU A 28 -6.77 -19.42 15.82
C GLU A 28 -7.61 -20.00 14.68
N SER A 29 -8.68 -20.75 15.01
CA SER A 29 -9.61 -21.31 14.03
C SER A 29 -10.32 -20.25 13.16
N TRP A 30 -10.43 -19.01 13.64
CA TRP A 30 -11.07 -17.91 12.93
C TRP A 30 -10.11 -17.10 12.07
N ARG A 31 -8.81 -17.13 12.36
CA ARG A 31 -7.81 -16.29 11.70
C ARG A 31 -7.80 -16.46 10.18
N MET A 32 -7.79 -17.70 9.72
CA MET A 32 -7.80 -18.01 8.28
C MET A 32 -9.08 -17.51 7.60
N THR A 33 -10.25 -17.81 8.20
CA THR A 33 -11.55 -17.40 7.66
C THR A 33 -11.67 -15.88 7.64
N ALA A 34 -11.27 -15.20 8.71
CA ALA A 34 -11.29 -13.75 8.82
C ALA A 34 -10.38 -13.07 7.77
N ALA A 35 -9.15 -13.56 7.60
CA ALA A 35 -8.22 -13.06 6.60
C ALA A 35 -8.75 -13.25 5.18
N PHE A 36 -9.34 -14.41 4.89
CA PHE A 36 -9.92 -14.71 3.58
C PHE A 36 -11.10 -13.77 3.27
N ALA A 37 -12.03 -13.61 4.21
CA ALA A 37 -13.19 -12.73 4.05
C ALA A 37 -12.75 -11.26 3.88
N MET A 38 -11.79 -10.79 4.69
CA MET A 38 -11.24 -9.44 4.59
C MET A 38 -10.61 -9.19 3.22
N ASN A 39 -9.78 -10.13 2.73
CA ASN A 39 -9.16 -10.01 1.41
C ASN A 39 -10.21 -10.04 0.28
N ALA A 40 -11.30 -10.80 0.42
CA ALA A 40 -12.40 -10.81 -0.53
C ALA A 40 -13.12 -9.45 -0.56
N GLY A 41 -13.42 -8.89 0.60
CA GLY A 41 -14.04 -7.57 0.74
C GLY A 41 -13.19 -6.45 0.17
N LEU A 42 -11.90 -6.46 0.46
CA LEU A 42 -10.95 -5.50 -0.11
C LEU A 42 -10.89 -5.59 -1.63
N ARG A 43 -10.82 -6.80 -2.20
CA ARG A 43 -10.85 -6.97 -3.66
C ARG A 43 -12.14 -6.42 -4.27
N ARG A 44 -13.30 -6.63 -3.62
CA ARG A 44 -14.58 -6.08 -4.08
C ARG A 44 -14.56 -4.54 -4.09
N ILE A 45 -14.08 -3.88 -3.01
CA ILE A 45 -13.95 -2.42 -2.94
C ILE A 45 -13.04 -1.90 -4.05
N TYR A 46 -11.88 -2.52 -4.25
CA TYR A 46 -10.90 -2.07 -5.24
C TYR A 46 -11.36 -2.33 -6.69
N ALA A 47 -12.20 -3.34 -6.91
CA ALA A 47 -12.80 -3.61 -8.22
C ALA A 47 -13.74 -2.48 -8.70
N GLU A 48 -14.37 -1.75 -7.77
CA GLU A 48 -15.22 -0.59 -8.09
C GLU A 48 -14.41 0.63 -8.57
N LYS A 49 -13.08 0.60 -8.47
CA LYS A 49 -12.16 1.64 -8.95
C LYS A 49 -12.54 3.05 -8.50
N PHE A 50 -12.95 3.18 -7.25
CA PHE A 50 -13.32 4.48 -6.69
C PHE A 50 -12.23 5.52 -6.95
N PRO A 51 -12.59 6.77 -7.36
CA PRO A 51 -11.61 7.83 -7.62
C PRO A 51 -10.69 8.12 -6.43
N GLN A 52 -11.18 7.89 -5.20
CA GLN A 52 -10.43 8.08 -3.96
C GLN A 52 -9.29 7.07 -3.76
N LEU A 53 -9.32 5.95 -4.47
CA LEU A 53 -8.23 4.96 -4.48
C LEU A 53 -7.03 5.43 -5.30
N LYS A 54 -7.25 6.30 -6.28
CA LYS A 54 -6.15 6.82 -7.10
C LYS A 54 -5.20 7.65 -6.24
N ARG A 55 -3.92 7.32 -6.34
CA ARG A 55 -2.82 8.03 -5.68
C ARG A 55 -1.97 8.75 -6.69
N ILE A 56 -1.33 9.82 -6.24
CA ILE A 56 -0.32 10.54 -6.99
C ILE A 56 0.88 10.61 -6.09
N GLU A 57 1.99 10.03 -6.53
CA GLU A 57 3.24 9.99 -5.78
C GLU A 57 4.38 10.49 -6.64
N TYR A 58 5.29 11.23 -6.03
CA TYR A 58 6.53 11.61 -6.67
C TYR A 58 7.51 10.44 -6.60
N ARG A 59 8.04 10.04 -7.75
CA ARG A 59 8.96 8.92 -7.87
C ARG A 59 10.27 9.36 -8.50
N HIS A 60 11.36 8.90 -7.93
CA HIS A 60 12.69 8.98 -8.53
C HIS A 60 12.92 7.81 -9.49
N TYR A 61 13.91 7.93 -10.36
CA TYR A 61 14.26 6.87 -11.31
C TYR A 61 15.00 5.71 -10.64
N ARG A 62 15.57 5.93 -9.48
CA ARG A 62 16.32 4.94 -8.71
C ARG A 62 15.89 4.97 -7.25
N PRO A 63 16.04 3.85 -6.54
CA PRO A 63 15.75 3.80 -5.13
C PRO A 63 16.60 4.78 -4.33
N PRO A 64 16.08 5.31 -3.21
CA PRO A 64 16.88 6.15 -2.34
C PRO A 64 18.03 5.34 -1.74
N TRP A 65 19.20 5.97 -1.64
CA TRP A 65 20.30 5.35 -0.91
C TRP A 65 19.90 5.13 0.56
N SER A 66 20.24 3.97 1.08
CA SER A 66 20.09 3.66 2.51
C SER A 66 21.31 2.87 3.01
N PRO A 67 21.77 3.15 4.24
CA PRO A 67 22.84 2.39 4.85
C PRO A 67 22.38 0.94 5.07
N GLY A 68 23.26 -0.03 4.81
CA GLY A 68 22.98 -1.45 5.02
C GLY A 68 22.09 -2.11 3.97
N ALA A 69 21.78 -1.46 2.86
CA ALA A 69 21.01 -2.05 1.76
C ALA A 69 21.78 -3.10 0.94
N GLY A 70 23.04 -3.36 1.26
CA GLY A 70 23.86 -4.35 0.54
C GLY A 70 24.16 -3.96 -0.91
N TRP A 71 24.48 -2.70 -1.15
CA TRP A 71 24.77 -2.16 -2.47
C TRP A 71 25.89 -2.93 -3.18
N GLN A 72 25.69 -3.17 -4.47
CA GLN A 72 26.65 -3.85 -5.33
C GLN A 72 27.21 -2.90 -6.40
N ILE A 73 28.43 -3.16 -6.84
CA ILE A 73 29.08 -2.41 -7.92
C ILE A 73 28.18 -2.43 -9.16
N GLY A 74 27.97 -1.26 -9.75
CA GLY A 74 27.09 -1.02 -10.90
C GLY A 74 25.65 -0.61 -10.53
N GLN A 75 25.24 -0.78 -9.27
CA GLN A 75 23.92 -0.31 -8.83
C GLN A 75 23.86 1.20 -8.70
N GLU A 76 22.68 1.73 -8.93
CA GLU A 76 22.38 3.17 -8.93
C GLU A 76 21.38 3.51 -7.83
N CYS A 77 21.57 4.68 -7.22
CA CYS A 77 20.65 5.20 -6.20
C CYS A 77 20.37 6.69 -6.42
N TRP A 78 19.32 7.14 -5.75
CA TRP A 78 19.03 8.56 -5.55
C TRP A 78 19.54 9.01 -4.17
N PHE A 79 20.32 10.09 -4.13
CA PHE A 79 20.78 10.67 -2.87
C PHE A 79 21.01 12.18 -3.04
N VAL A 80 20.46 12.96 -2.13
CA VAL A 80 20.61 14.43 -2.02
C VAL A 80 20.58 15.12 -3.39
N ASP A 81 19.41 15.10 -4.05
CA ASP A 81 19.16 15.78 -5.33
C ASP A 81 19.99 15.31 -6.54
N SER A 82 20.58 14.11 -6.47
CA SER A 82 21.42 13.56 -7.52
C SER A 82 21.29 12.04 -7.63
N TYR A 83 21.62 11.52 -8.82
CA TYR A 83 21.75 10.10 -9.06
C TYR A 83 23.22 9.70 -8.97
N TRP A 84 23.46 8.52 -8.42
CA TRP A 84 24.79 8.01 -8.16
C TRP A 84 24.89 6.54 -8.56
N ARG A 85 26.06 6.10 -9.06
CA ARG A 85 26.37 4.70 -9.36
C ARG A 85 27.55 4.28 -8.49
N LEU A 86 27.44 3.11 -7.86
CA LEU A 86 28.55 2.53 -7.13
C LEU A 86 29.56 1.93 -8.12
N GLU A 87 30.76 2.47 -8.18
CA GLU A 87 31.84 2.00 -9.06
C GLU A 87 32.85 1.13 -8.33
N THR A 88 33.07 1.40 -7.04
CA THR A 88 34.00 0.63 -6.19
C THR A 88 33.48 0.58 -4.76
N GLY A 89 33.96 -0.40 -3.97
CA GLY A 89 33.57 -0.52 -2.56
C GLY A 89 32.26 -1.29 -2.36
N ASP A 90 31.68 -1.18 -1.17
CA ASP A 90 30.51 -1.91 -0.71
C ASP A 90 29.24 -1.04 -0.53
N GLY A 91 29.35 0.26 -0.83
CA GLY A 91 28.23 1.18 -0.74
C GLY A 91 27.74 1.48 0.68
N THR A 92 28.48 1.12 1.71
CA THR A 92 28.12 1.38 3.12
C THR A 92 28.21 2.85 3.49
N LEU A 93 29.11 3.61 2.85
CA LEU A 93 29.24 5.05 3.03
C LEU A 93 28.28 5.80 2.09
N SER A 94 27.78 6.94 2.55
CA SER A 94 26.86 7.76 1.74
C SER A 94 27.52 8.30 0.48
N PRO A 95 26.75 8.49 -0.62
CA PRO A 95 27.30 8.96 -1.90
C PRO A 95 28.03 10.30 -1.88
N ASP A 96 27.78 11.15 -0.91
CA ASP A 96 28.45 12.46 -0.74
C ASP A 96 29.74 12.39 0.10
N THR A 97 30.10 11.21 0.62
CA THR A 97 31.34 11.01 1.38
C THR A 97 32.51 10.85 0.43
N GLU A 98 33.60 11.59 0.64
CA GLU A 98 34.81 11.48 -0.17
C GLU A 98 35.42 10.07 -0.09
N GLY A 99 35.83 9.53 -1.23
CA GLY A 99 36.44 8.18 -1.29
C GLY A 99 35.46 7.01 -1.14
N ASN A 100 34.19 7.24 -1.22
CA ASN A 100 33.11 6.26 -0.98
C ASN A 100 32.84 5.28 -2.14
N GLY A 101 33.52 5.45 -3.28
CA GLY A 101 33.33 4.61 -4.47
C GLY A 101 32.08 4.94 -5.31
N TRP A 102 31.29 5.94 -4.94
CA TRP A 102 30.16 6.39 -5.71
C TRP A 102 30.55 7.47 -6.73
N ARG A 103 30.03 7.34 -7.96
CA ARG A 103 30.14 8.35 -9.01
C ARG A 103 28.78 9.02 -9.24
N ARG A 104 28.77 10.33 -9.26
CA ARG A 104 27.57 11.10 -9.61
C ARG A 104 27.26 10.94 -11.11
N LEU A 105 25.99 10.67 -11.45
CA LEU A 105 25.52 10.53 -12.81
C LEU A 105 24.97 11.85 -13.36
N GLY A 106 25.24 12.15 -14.64
CA GLY A 106 24.49 13.13 -15.41
C GLY A 106 23.09 12.61 -15.73
N MET A 107 22.12 13.52 -15.95
CA MET A 107 20.76 13.11 -16.31
C MET A 107 20.68 12.35 -17.64
N GLU A 108 21.61 12.56 -18.54
CA GLU A 108 21.76 11.83 -19.80
C GLU A 108 22.20 10.37 -19.61
N GLU A 109 22.83 10.06 -18.49
CA GLU A 109 23.26 8.69 -18.14
C GLU A 109 22.15 7.92 -17.40
N VAL A 110 21.17 8.64 -16.85
CA VAL A 110 20.07 8.03 -16.11
C VAL A 110 19.07 7.45 -17.11
N VAL A 111 18.96 6.12 -17.12
CA VAL A 111 17.92 5.48 -17.94
C VAL A 111 16.55 5.94 -17.44
N ALA A 112 15.71 6.42 -18.37
CA ALA A 112 14.40 6.98 -18.06
C ALA A 112 13.36 5.90 -17.70
N VAL A 113 13.72 5.07 -16.74
CA VAL A 113 12.87 4.03 -16.14
C VAL A 113 12.70 4.33 -14.66
N VAL A 114 11.47 4.61 -14.25
CA VAL A 114 11.10 4.66 -12.83
C VAL A 114 10.90 3.22 -12.39
N ALA A 115 11.95 2.63 -11.81
CA ALA A 115 11.86 1.29 -11.26
C ALA A 115 10.89 1.27 -10.07
N PHE A 116 10.17 0.17 -9.89
CA PHE A 116 9.46 -0.08 -8.64
C PHE A 116 10.50 -0.46 -7.58
N ASP A 117 10.56 0.31 -6.49
CA ASP A 117 11.63 0.23 -5.49
C ASP A 117 11.68 -1.10 -4.75
N GLN A 118 10.57 -1.84 -4.76
CA GLN A 118 10.44 -3.12 -4.08
C GLN A 118 9.65 -4.10 -4.96
N PRO A 119 10.01 -5.38 -5.00
CA PRO A 119 9.27 -6.39 -5.76
C PRO A 119 7.77 -6.45 -5.39
N TRP A 120 7.43 -6.11 -4.15
CA TRP A 120 6.06 -6.08 -3.67
C TRP A 120 5.28 -4.82 -4.10
N GLU A 121 5.94 -3.72 -4.48
CA GLU A 121 5.27 -2.53 -5.02
C GLU A 121 4.62 -2.81 -6.37
N ALA A 122 5.26 -3.57 -7.23
CA ALA A 122 4.68 -4.02 -8.50
C ALA A 122 3.37 -4.78 -8.28
N THR A 123 3.28 -5.56 -7.20
CA THR A 123 2.04 -6.29 -6.83
C THR A 123 0.98 -5.41 -6.17
N GLN A 124 1.28 -4.15 -5.86
CA GLN A 124 0.35 -3.20 -5.25
C GLN A 124 -0.18 -2.14 -6.22
N MET A 125 0.29 -2.14 -7.44
CA MET A 125 -0.12 -1.21 -8.48
C MET A 125 -0.91 -1.96 -9.56
N ASP A 126 -2.11 -1.46 -9.88
CA ASP A 126 -2.91 -1.98 -10.99
C ASP A 126 -2.74 -1.06 -12.21
N PRO A 127 -1.96 -1.48 -13.23
CA PRO A 127 -1.83 -0.71 -14.45
C PRO A 127 -3.15 -0.59 -15.22
N ALA A 128 -4.08 -1.52 -15.04
CA ALA A 128 -5.41 -1.44 -15.67
C ALA A 128 -6.32 -0.37 -15.03
N GLY A 129 -6.00 0.06 -13.82
CA GLY A 129 -6.72 1.14 -13.10
C GLY A 129 -6.21 2.53 -13.44
N VAL A 130 -5.15 2.65 -14.21
CA VAL A 130 -4.56 3.91 -14.66
C VAL A 130 -5.17 4.30 -16.00
N ASP A 131 -5.54 5.57 -16.19
CA ASP A 131 -5.82 6.10 -17.52
C ASP A 131 -4.60 5.80 -18.38
N LYS A 132 -4.75 4.91 -19.37
CA LYS A 132 -3.66 4.39 -20.20
C LYS A 132 -2.79 5.50 -20.83
N ASP A 133 -3.32 6.71 -20.93
CA ASP A 133 -2.69 7.83 -21.61
C ASP A 133 -2.20 8.94 -20.65
N ALA A 134 -2.41 8.82 -19.33
CA ALA A 134 -2.20 9.95 -18.40
C ALA A 134 -1.80 9.50 -16.98
N PHE A 135 -0.66 8.82 -16.83
CA PHE A 135 -0.21 8.33 -15.53
C PHE A 135 1.11 8.95 -15.03
N ALA A 136 1.92 9.55 -15.90
CA ALA A 136 3.16 10.20 -15.51
C ALA A 136 3.12 11.71 -15.83
N TYR A 137 3.55 12.56 -14.89
CA TYR A 137 3.50 14.02 -15.00
C TYR A 137 4.81 14.65 -14.53
N ARG A 138 5.22 15.76 -15.15
CA ARG A 138 6.39 16.55 -14.70
C ARG A 138 6.09 17.44 -13.50
N ALA A 139 4.83 17.82 -13.33
CA ALA A 139 4.35 18.62 -12.21
C ALA A 139 3.19 17.91 -11.53
N ASP A 140 3.01 18.13 -10.22
CA ASP A 140 1.94 17.50 -9.46
C ASP A 140 0.56 17.91 -10.00
N PRO A 141 -0.21 17.01 -10.61
CA PRO A 141 -1.51 17.32 -11.18
C PRO A 141 -2.57 17.63 -10.10
N LYS A 142 -2.28 17.34 -8.83
CA LYS A 142 -3.16 17.69 -7.70
C LYS A 142 -3.14 19.19 -7.42
N TYR A 143 -1.97 19.82 -7.56
CA TYR A 143 -1.78 21.25 -7.27
C TYR A 143 -1.64 22.10 -8.53
N ASN A 144 -1.38 21.46 -9.68
CA ASN A 144 -1.30 22.16 -10.95
C ASN A 144 -2.34 21.57 -11.94
N PRO A 145 -3.52 22.19 -12.05
CA PRO A 145 -4.58 21.71 -12.96
C PRO A 145 -4.18 21.80 -14.45
N LEU A 146 -3.11 22.53 -14.78
CA LEU A 146 -2.55 22.62 -16.13
C LEU A 146 -1.43 21.60 -16.37
N ALA A 147 -1.11 20.75 -15.39
CA ALA A 147 -0.12 19.71 -15.57
C ALA A 147 -0.55 18.76 -16.68
N LYS A 148 0.25 18.70 -17.75
CA LYS A 148 0.02 17.77 -18.85
C LYS A 148 0.71 16.45 -18.55
N PRO A 149 0.11 15.31 -18.89
CA PRO A 149 0.78 14.02 -18.83
C PRO A 149 1.98 13.99 -19.79
N ILE A 150 2.93 13.15 -19.46
CA ILE A 150 4.05 12.85 -20.34
C ILE A 150 3.55 11.79 -21.34
N GLU A 151 3.49 12.14 -22.61
CA GLU A 151 3.07 11.23 -23.68
C GLU A 151 4.15 10.17 -23.95
N GLY A 152 3.74 8.98 -24.39
CA GLY A 152 4.67 7.91 -24.76
C GLY A 152 5.30 7.15 -23.60
N CYS A 153 4.73 7.27 -22.39
CA CYS A 153 5.14 6.46 -21.26
C CYS A 153 4.63 5.02 -21.39
N GLY A 154 5.49 4.04 -21.05
CA GLY A 154 5.13 2.63 -20.94
C GLY A 154 5.03 2.18 -19.50
N TRP A 155 4.04 1.33 -19.20
CA TRP A 155 3.90 0.67 -17.90
C TRP A 155 4.31 -0.80 -18.05
N TRP A 156 5.27 -1.27 -17.24
CA TRP A 156 5.82 -2.62 -17.27
C TRP A 156 5.77 -3.25 -15.87
N GLU A 157 6.05 -4.53 -15.77
CA GLU A 157 6.04 -5.24 -14.48
C GLU A 157 7.08 -4.73 -13.48
N ASP A 158 8.19 -4.22 -13.98
CA ASP A 158 9.35 -3.77 -13.22
C ASP A 158 9.45 -2.25 -13.08
N GLY A 159 8.58 -1.50 -13.77
CA GLY A 159 8.64 -0.05 -13.69
C GLY A 159 7.86 0.68 -14.80
N ILE A 160 8.13 1.97 -14.89
CA ILE A 160 7.54 2.88 -15.85
C ILE A 160 8.65 3.44 -16.74
N THR A 161 8.55 3.23 -18.05
CA THR A 161 9.46 3.85 -19.02
C THR A 161 8.94 5.21 -19.45
N LEU A 162 9.84 6.18 -19.60
CA LEU A 162 9.54 7.50 -20.12
C LEU A 162 10.34 7.75 -21.42
N PRO A 163 9.79 8.48 -22.38
CA PRO A 163 10.49 8.80 -23.64
C PRO A 163 11.72 9.70 -23.40
N THR A 164 11.67 10.53 -22.37
CA THR A 164 12.79 11.39 -21.94
C THR A 164 12.75 11.57 -20.43
N PRO A 165 13.90 11.51 -19.73
CA PRO A 165 13.93 11.75 -18.30
C PRO A 165 13.49 13.18 -17.98
N ALA A 166 12.64 13.32 -16.98
CA ALA A 166 12.37 14.61 -16.36
C ALA A 166 13.46 14.90 -15.31
N PRO A 167 13.81 16.15 -15.06
CA PRO A 167 14.74 16.49 -13.98
C PRO A 167 14.27 15.89 -12.65
N LYS A 168 15.14 15.20 -11.95
CA LYS A 168 14.95 14.63 -10.60
C LYS A 168 13.91 13.50 -10.45
N GLY A 169 12.88 13.40 -11.27
CA GLY A 169 11.83 12.39 -11.17
C GLY A 169 10.49 12.85 -11.73
N VAL A 170 9.44 12.06 -11.52
CA VAL A 170 8.10 12.31 -12.05
C VAL A 170 7.02 12.05 -10.99
N TYR A 171 5.88 12.69 -11.17
CA TYR A 171 4.65 12.35 -10.45
C TYR A 171 3.94 11.20 -11.18
N VAL A 172 3.69 10.12 -10.49
CA VAL A 172 3.00 8.94 -11.02
C VAL A 172 1.62 8.85 -10.40
N LYS A 173 0.60 8.77 -11.25
CA LYS A 173 -0.79 8.53 -10.85
C LYS A 173 -1.12 7.06 -11.08
N PHE A 174 -1.54 6.36 -10.05
CA PHE A 174 -1.86 4.95 -10.10
C PHE A 174 -3.00 4.57 -9.17
N ALA A 175 -3.61 3.42 -9.40
CA ALA A 175 -4.50 2.78 -8.45
C ALA A 175 -3.71 1.68 -7.73
N PRO A 176 -3.55 1.73 -6.40
CA PRO A 176 -2.91 0.63 -5.70
C PRO A 176 -3.78 -0.62 -5.79
N LEU A 177 -3.14 -1.79 -5.80
CA LEU A 177 -3.84 -3.05 -5.59
C LEU A 177 -4.36 -3.14 -4.14
N PRO A 178 -5.39 -3.96 -3.89
CA PRO A 178 -5.89 -4.15 -2.54
C PRO A 178 -4.76 -4.66 -1.64
N PRO A 179 -4.61 -4.11 -0.43
CA PRO A 179 -3.60 -4.60 0.50
C PRO A 179 -3.92 -6.06 0.85
N ARG A 180 -2.88 -6.90 0.84
CA ARG A 180 -3.01 -8.28 1.32
C ARG A 180 -3.06 -8.27 2.85
N VAL A 181 -3.99 -9.04 3.40
CA VAL A 181 -4.13 -9.25 4.84
C VAL A 181 -3.76 -10.69 5.16
N SER A 182 -2.98 -10.88 6.20
CA SER A 182 -2.64 -12.18 6.78
C SER A 182 -2.96 -12.16 8.27
N MET A 183 -3.36 -13.29 8.80
CA MET A 183 -3.54 -13.52 10.23
C MET A 183 -2.47 -14.47 10.78
N GLU A 184 -1.39 -14.67 10.02
CA GLU A 184 -0.20 -15.34 10.52
C GLU A 184 0.36 -14.54 11.70
N ALA A 185 0.52 -15.22 12.84
CA ALA A 185 0.99 -14.55 14.04
C ALA A 185 2.45 -14.11 13.85
N TRP A 186 2.74 -12.87 14.22
CA TRP A 186 4.12 -12.42 14.32
C TRP A 186 4.89 -13.24 15.38
N SER A 187 6.14 -13.54 15.09
CA SER A 187 7.06 -14.22 15.99
C SER A 187 8.38 -13.46 16.06
N ASP A 188 8.91 -13.32 17.25
CA ASP A 188 10.17 -12.63 17.53
C ASP A 188 11.42 -13.41 17.08
N VAL A 189 11.26 -14.71 16.81
CA VAL A 189 12.33 -15.59 16.33
C VAL A 189 12.24 -15.92 14.84
N ALA A 190 11.13 -15.63 14.18
CA ALA A 190 10.96 -15.89 12.75
C ALA A 190 11.67 -14.85 11.88
N GLY A 191 12.24 -15.30 10.74
CA GLY A 191 12.66 -14.41 9.67
C GLY A 191 11.50 -14.07 8.72
N TYR A 192 11.53 -12.89 8.11
CA TYR A 192 10.49 -12.43 7.20
C TYR A 192 11.10 -11.85 5.93
N THR A 193 10.52 -12.17 4.79
CA THR A 193 10.89 -11.55 3.51
C THR A 193 10.15 -10.22 3.33
N ALA A 194 10.73 -9.32 2.53
CA ALA A 194 10.08 -8.07 2.15
C ALA A 194 8.67 -8.34 1.58
N GLY A 195 7.68 -7.58 2.05
CA GLY A 195 6.28 -7.76 1.68
C GLY A 195 5.50 -8.80 2.50
N ALA A 196 6.15 -9.60 3.33
CA ALA A 196 5.45 -10.51 4.25
C ALA A 196 4.49 -9.74 5.16
N VAL A 197 3.29 -10.27 5.37
CA VAL A 197 2.27 -9.64 6.22
C VAL A 197 1.99 -10.55 7.41
N VAL A 198 2.05 -9.97 8.60
CA VAL A 198 1.83 -10.67 9.87
C VAL A 198 0.78 -9.95 10.71
N TYR A 199 0.20 -10.68 11.65
CA TYR A 199 -0.69 -10.14 12.68
C TYR A 199 0.04 -10.09 14.02
N ASP A 200 0.15 -8.89 14.59
CA ASP A 200 0.64 -8.67 15.95
C ASP A 200 -0.56 -8.60 16.91
N ALA A 201 -0.72 -9.65 17.72
CA ALA A 201 -1.84 -9.75 18.66
C ALA A 201 -1.77 -8.71 19.78
N ALA A 202 -0.57 -8.31 20.22
CA ALA A 202 -0.39 -7.33 21.27
C ALA A 202 -0.80 -5.92 20.83
N ALA A 203 -0.44 -5.55 19.58
CA ALA A 203 -0.82 -4.29 18.96
C ALA A 203 -2.19 -4.35 18.26
N ARG A 204 -2.83 -5.54 18.21
CA ARG A 204 -4.08 -5.79 17.47
C ARG A 204 -4.03 -5.23 16.05
N GLY A 205 -2.94 -5.53 15.33
CA GLY A 205 -2.65 -4.91 14.05
C GLY A 205 -2.06 -5.86 13.03
N CYS A 206 -2.33 -5.58 11.75
CA CYS A 206 -1.63 -6.21 10.63
C CYS A 206 -0.47 -5.31 10.18
N TRP A 207 0.67 -5.94 9.92
CA TRP A 207 1.91 -5.26 9.58
C TRP A 207 2.58 -5.93 8.41
N ARG A 208 3.21 -5.14 7.55
CA ARG A 208 3.96 -5.60 6.39
C ARG A 208 5.44 -5.32 6.57
N ALA A 209 6.29 -6.31 6.32
CA ALA A 209 7.73 -6.14 6.29
C ALA A 209 8.13 -5.23 5.11
N LYS A 210 8.93 -4.20 5.37
CA LYS A 210 9.46 -3.26 4.36
C LYS A 210 10.71 -3.80 3.67
N CYS A 211 11.44 -4.67 4.34
CA CYS A 211 12.67 -5.30 3.89
C CYS A 211 12.74 -6.72 4.42
N ASP A 212 13.73 -7.46 4.00
CA ASP A 212 14.04 -8.75 4.59
C ASP A 212 14.48 -8.57 6.04
N ILE A 213 13.92 -9.37 6.92
CA ILE A 213 14.20 -9.38 8.35
C ILE A 213 14.76 -10.75 8.68
N ALA A 214 16.00 -10.79 9.15
CA ALA A 214 16.64 -12.06 9.54
C ALA A 214 15.90 -12.68 10.73
N ALA A 215 16.00 -14.01 10.85
CA ALA A 215 15.45 -14.68 12.03
C ALA A 215 16.12 -14.18 13.31
N GLY A 216 15.30 -13.89 14.32
CA GLY A 216 15.77 -13.55 15.65
C GLY A 216 16.26 -14.79 16.41
N THR A 217 16.85 -14.57 17.56
CA THR A 217 17.23 -15.63 18.51
C THR A 217 16.61 -15.34 19.87
N SER A 218 16.62 -16.33 20.76
CA SER A 218 16.16 -16.12 22.13
C SER A 218 16.97 -15.04 22.89
N GLU A 219 18.22 -14.82 22.51
CA GLU A 219 19.12 -13.81 23.09
C GLU A 219 18.99 -12.44 22.41
N ASN A 220 18.61 -12.42 21.14
CA ASN A 220 18.40 -11.20 20.34
C ASN A 220 17.11 -11.32 19.52
N PRO A 221 15.94 -11.21 20.13
CA PRO A 221 14.66 -11.34 19.47
C PRO A 221 14.39 -10.13 18.56
N ASN A 222 13.63 -10.39 17.48
CA ASN A 222 13.16 -9.32 16.62
C ASN A 222 12.20 -8.38 17.39
N PRO A 223 12.33 -7.06 17.21
CA PRO A 223 11.40 -6.12 17.84
C PRO A 223 9.99 -6.27 17.27
N ALA A 224 8.98 -6.09 18.12
CA ALA A 224 7.59 -6.13 17.70
C ALA A 224 7.29 -5.14 16.58
N PRO A 225 6.44 -5.50 15.59
CA PRO A 225 6.16 -4.67 14.42
C PRO A 225 5.70 -3.25 14.76
N SER A 226 4.89 -3.10 15.81
CA SER A 226 4.41 -1.81 16.29
C SER A 226 5.52 -0.88 16.80
N ASN A 227 6.64 -1.44 17.24
CA ASN A 227 7.77 -0.72 17.82
C ASN A 227 8.94 -0.53 16.85
N ALA A 228 8.86 -1.09 15.65
CA ALA A 228 9.95 -1.09 14.68
C ALA A 228 9.53 -0.50 13.32
N PRO A 229 9.19 0.80 13.24
CA PRO A 229 8.67 1.44 12.02
C PRO A 229 9.68 1.48 10.86
N LEU A 230 10.96 1.24 11.12
CA LEU A 230 11.98 1.10 10.07
C LEU A 230 11.79 -0.18 9.26
N TYR A 231 11.40 -1.27 9.92
CA TYR A 231 11.25 -2.59 9.33
C TYR A 231 9.82 -2.92 8.93
N TRP A 232 8.84 -2.30 9.58
CA TRP A 232 7.44 -2.63 9.41
C TRP A 232 6.59 -1.43 9.02
N ALA A 233 5.58 -1.68 8.21
CA ALA A 233 4.54 -0.71 7.87
C ALA A 233 3.18 -1.27 8.28
N ALA A 234 2.35 -0.44 8.91
CA ALA A 234 0.97 -0.82 9.22
C ALA A 234 0.18 -1.07 7.92
N VAL A 235 -0.57 -2.17 7.87
CA VAL A 235 -1.53 -2.42 6.79
C VAL A 235 -2.80 -1.66 7.11
N THR A 236 -3.05 -0.57 6.40
CA THR A 236 -4.16 0.34 6.65
C THR A 236 -5.10 0.45 5.46
N VAL A 237 -6.35 0.72 5.74
CA VAL A 237 -7.40 1.03 4.75
C VAL A 237 -8.20 2.24 5.21
N ALA A 238 -8.99 2.81 4.31
CA ALA A 238 -9.83 3.94 4.66
C ALA A 238 -10.89 3.56 5.70
N GLU A 239 -11.01 4.35 6.76
CA GLU A 239 -12.00 4.18 7.84
C GLU A 239 -13.44 4.09 7.29
N ALA A 240 -13.72 4.79 6.21
CA ALA A 240 -15.05 4.74 5.57
C ALA A 240 -15.48 3.33 5.11
N TRP A 241 -14.56 2.37 5.00
CA TRP A 241 -14.84 0.99 4.59
C TRP A 241 -15.01 0.04 5.78
N GLU A 242 -14.82 0.55 7.00
CA GLU A 242 -14.83 -0.26 8.22
C GLU A 242 -16.15 -1.01 8.38
N GLU A 243 -17.29 -0.31 8.26
CA GLU A 243 -18.60 -0.92 8.46
C GLU A 243 -18.84 -2.12 7.54
N TYR A 244 -18.58 -1.95 6.24
CA TYR A 244 -18.71 -3.03 5.28
C TYR A 244 -17.78 -4.21 5.59
N LEU A 245 -16.49 -3.94 5.81
CA LEU A 245 -15.49 -4.98 6.02
C LEU A 245 -15.73 -5.74 7.33
N VAL A 246 -16.10 -5.03 8.40
CA VAL A 246 -16.42 -5.64 9.70
C VAL A 246 -17.65 -6.56 9.59
N GLN A 247 -18.73 -6.10 8.96
CA GLN A 247 -19.94 -6.91 8.76
C GLN A 247 -19.66 -8.14 7.89
N LEU A 248 -18.89 -7.97 6.80
CA LEU A 248 -18.55 -9.07 5.90
C LEU A 248 -17.73 -10.17 6.60
N VAL A 249 -16.73 -9.77 7.38
CA VAL A 249 -15.89 -10.73 8.13
C VAL A 249 -16.70 -11.41 9.23
N ALA A 250 -17.50 -10.64 9.98
CA ALA A 250 -18.37 -11.21 11.00
C ALA A 250 -19.37 -12.23 10.43
N ALA A 251 -19.98 -11.93 9.29
CA ALA A 251 -20.87 -12.88 8.60
C ALA A 251 -20.17 -14.19 8.22
N ALA A 252 -18.88 -14.09 7.80
CA ALA A 252 -18.10 -15.28 7.47
C ALA A 252 -17.73 -16.13 8.70
N LEU A 253 -17.64 -15.51 9.88
CA LEU A 253 -17.32 -16.18 11.15
C LEU A 253 -18.53 -16.81 11.83
N LEU A 254 -19.75 -16.31 11.54
CA LEU A 254 -20.98 -16.83 12.14
C LEU A 254 -21.35 -18.19 11.53
N THR A 255 -21.70 -19.12 12.39
CA THR A 255 -22.13 -20.49 12.01
C THR A 255 -23.64 -20.63 11.99
N GLU A 256 -24.36 -19.79 12.73
CA GLU A 256 -25.82 -19.82 12.81
C GLU A 256 -26.47 -19.09 11.63
N ASP A 257 -27.35 -19.77 10.92
CA ASP A 257 -27.95 -19.31 9.66
C ASP A 257 -28.60 -17.92 9.79
N GLN A 258 -29.44 -17.73 10.83
CA GLN A 258 -30.19 -16.46 10.96
C GLN A 258 -29.30 -15.26 11.24
N GLY A 259 -28.32 -15.39 12.15
CA GLY A 259 -27.35 -14.32 12.44
C GLY A 259 -26.47 -14.03 11.25
N LYS A 260 -26.03 -15.06 10.55
CA LYS A 260 -25.22 -14.96 9.34
C LYS A 260 -25.95 -14.20 8.23
N TYR A 261 -27.21 -14.54 7.93
CA TYR A 261 -27.99 -13.85 6.89
C TYR A 261 -28.24 -12.39 7.22
N GLN A 262 -28.54 -12.05 8.47
CA GLN A 262 -28.72 -10.65 8.88
C GLN A 262 -27.44 -9.84 8.75
N THR A 263 -26.30 -10.40 9.16
CA THR A 263 -25.00 -9.74 9.09
C THR A 263 -24.53 -9.61 7.64
N GLN A 264 -24.77 -10.64 6.81
CA GLN A 264 -24.48 -10.54 5.37
C GLN A 264 -25.32 -9.46 4.68
N ALA A 265 -26.62 -9.38 4.98
CA ALA A 265 -27.50 -8.33 4.46
C ALA A 265 -27.08 -6.92 4.94
N ALA A 266 -26.50 -6.82 6.14
CA ALA A 266 -25.92 -5.56 6.63
C ALA A 266 -24.65 -5.20 5.86
N ALA A 267 -23.78 -6.18 5.58
CA ALA A 267 -22.59 -5.97 4.75
C ALA A 267 -22.94 -5.51 3.33
N ASP A 268 -23.92 -6.15 2.70
CA ASP A 268 -24.34 -5.77 1.33
C ASP A 268 -24.91 -4.36 1.30
N ARG A 269 -25.74 -3.96 2.27
CA ARG A 269 -26.23 -2.58 2.39
C ARG A 269 -25.10 -1.58 2.61
N ALA A 270 -24.15 -1.89 3.51
CA ALA A 270 -22.99 -1.03 3.73
C ALA A 270 -22.12 -0.90 2.47
N PHE A 271 -22.02 -1.94 1.66
CA PHE A 271 -21.34 -1.87 0.37
C PHE A 271 -22.09 -0.99 -0.63
N ASP A 272 -23.41 -1.14 -0.76
CA ASP A 272 -24.24 -0.31 -1.64
C ASP A 272 -24.14 1.17 -1.25
N ASP A 273 -24.16 1.49 0.05
CA ASP A 273 -23.94 2.85 0.56
C ASP A 273 -22.55 3.39 0.20
N LEU A 274 -21.50 2.54 0.20
CA LEU A 274 -20.17 2.94 -0.26
C LEU A 274 -20.16 3.25 -1.76
N VAL A 275 -20.80 2.40 -2.58
CA VAL A 275 -20.91 2.61 -4.03
C VAL A 275 -21.70 3.90 -4.32
N GLU A 276 -22.80 4.15 -3.61
CA GLU A 276 -23.57 5.38 -3.76
C GLU A 276 -22.74 6.61 -3.35
N ARG A 277 -22.06 6.56 -2.20
CA ARG A 277 -21.29 7.69 -1.66
C ARG A 277 -20.05 8.02 -2.49
N PHE A 278 -19.33 7.01 -2.99
CA PHE A 278 -18.02 7.16 -3.62
C PHE A 278 -18.05 6.91 -5.14
N GLY A 279 -19.00 6.14 -5.64
CA GLY A 279 -19.13 5.83 -7.07
C GLY A 279 -19.62 7.02 -7.91
N GLN A 280 -20.36 7.95 -7.33
CA GLN A 280 -20.91 9.13 -8.03
C GLN A 280 -19.88 10.27 -8.22
N GLY A 281 -18.60 10.05 -7.91
CA GLY A 281 -17.56 11.10 -7.85
C GLY A 281 -16.96 11.55 -9.19
N ALA A 282 -17.37 11.02 -10.34
CA ALA A 282 -16.72 11.33 -11.62
C ALA A 282 -17.65 11.81 -12.74
N GLY A 283 -18.95 11.87 -12.52
CA GLY A 283 -19.89 12.34 -13.54
C GLY A 283 -21.03 13.10 -12.92
N GLU A 284 -21.14 14.38 -13.28
CA GLU A 284 -22.27 15.23 -13.07
C GLU A 284 -22.64 15.53 -11.59
N ARG A 285 -21.97 16.52 -10.98
CA ARG A 285 -22.71 17.44 -10.13
C ARG A 285 -23.81 18.07 -11.00
N LYS A 286 -24.97 17.44 -11.07
CA LYS A 286 -26.21 18.15 -11.42
C LYS A 286 -26.34 19.26 -10.40
N VAL A 287 -25.92 20.46 -10.79
CA VAL A 287 -26.25 21.70 -10.11
C VAL A 287 -27.78 21.72 -10.13
N ARG A 288 -28.39 21.35 -9.02
CA ARG A 288 -29.78 21.68 -8.80
C ARG A 288 -29.84 23.22 -8.77
N THR A 289 -30.03 23.81 -9.93
CA THR A 289 -30.49 25.19 -10.03
C THR A 289 -31.86 25.22 -9.36
N GLY A 290 -31.84 25.54 -8.06
CA GLY A 290 -33.05 25.90 -7.36
C GLY A 290 -33.64 27.12 -8.07
N ARG A 291 -34.71 26.93 -8.84
CA ARG A 291 -35.59 28.01 -9.25
C ARG A 291 -36.13 28.64 -7.96
N PHE A 292 -35.56 29.76 -7.57
CA PHE A 292 -36.26 30.70 -6.71
C PHE A 292 -37.42 31.24 -7.55
N GLY A 293 -38.62 30.67 -7.34
CA GLY A 293 -39.87 31.25 -7.78
C GLY A 293 -40.11 32.52 -7.00
N ARG A 294 -40.56 33.52 -7.73
CA ARG A 294 -41.09 34.81 -7.22
C ARG A 294 -42.30 34.60 -6.34
#